data_5f2258f05b21c4cee39ffd9558ed8d31
#
_entry.id   5f2258f05b21c4cee39ffd9558ed8d31
#
_cell.length_a   1.000
_cell.length_b   1.000
_cell.length_c   1.000
_cell.angle_alpha   90.00
_cell.angle_beta   90.00
_cell.angle_gamma   90.00
#
_symmetry.space_group_name_H-M   'P 1'
#
loop_
_entity.id
_entity.type
_entity.pdbx_description
1 polymer ?
#
loop_
_entity_poly.entity_id
_entity_poly.type
_entity_poly.pdbx_seq_one_letter_code
_entity_poly.pdbx_strand_id
1 'polypeptide(L)'
;MNKLITSEHAENLPTVRIKKAILKDFKNVGYGEIIFNCGRQFVPYNTEADILGIYGQNGSGKTSFIEALSILQDLMAGAAVSGAYADCVAIGKKFSELEFIFDLQYKNGIIREATYSFCLSRKKLSEDEIHEKYKDAPDDFEIPDEDYKVVVFNERFSLIWENASKRQVIIDTSSKESPFIPTTKRKEIAGSGKKTLVSLEVNKQLAYEKSRSFIFMMETLQLFAENDNKTLFFQVLVELRLFARNYLF
;
A
#
# COMPACT_ATOMS: atom_id res chain seq x y z
N MET A 1 21.64 -4.37 -0.60
CA MET A 1 21.34 -3.96 0.78
C MET A 1 21.79 -2.51 0.97
N ASN A 2 20.82 -1.63 1.10
CA ASN A 2 20.83 -0.24 1.60
C ASN A 2 22.03 0.68 1.37
N LYS A 3 22.15 1.23 0.15
CA LYS A 3 22.92 2.47 -0.11
C LYS A 3 22.00 3.70 -0.32
N LEU A 4 20.72 3.64 0.07
CA LEU A 4 19.71 4.66 -0.30
C LEU A 4 19.42 5.71 0.77
N ILE A 5 19.95 5.55 1.99
CA ILE A 5 19.81 6.54 3.05
C ILE A 5 21.20 7.04 3.41
N THR A 6 21.58 8.21 2.91
CA THR A 6 22.75 8.95 3.41
C THR A 6 22.43 9.42 4.84
N SER A 7 23.46 9.61 5.68
CA SER A 7 23.30 10.06 7.06
C SER A 7 22.46 11.35 7.19
N GLU A 8 22.56 12.27 6.24
CA GLU A 8 21.73 13.49 6.18
C GLU A 8 20.23 13.21 5.94
N HIS A 9 19.89 12.14 5.22
CA HIS A 9 18.49 11.77 5.02
C HIS A 9 17.86 11.11 6.25
N ALA A 10 18.65 10.38 7.04
CA ALA A 10 18.15 9.74 8.26
C ALA A 10 17.76 10.77 9.34
N GLU A 11 18.47 11.91 9.39
CA GLU A 11 18.19 12.99 10.34
C GLU A 11 16.93 13.80 10.00
N ASN A 12 16.42 13.71 8.77
CA ASN A 12 15.29 14.49 8.25
C ASN A 12 14.04 13.65 7.92
N LEU A 13 13.98 12.40 8.37
CA LEU A 13 12.79 11.59 8.19
C LEU A 13 11.58 12.20 8.90
N PRO A 14 10.40 12.21 8.27
CA PRO A 14 9.18 12.69 8.91
C PRO A 14 8.68 11.69 9.95
N THR A 15 7.91 12.18 10.91
CA THR A 15 7.03 11.33 11.68
C THR A 15 5.81 11.00 10.83
N VAL A 16 5.62 9.71 10.52
CA VAL A 16 4.48 9.22 9.75
C VAL A 16 3.42 8.68 10.69
N ARG A 17 2.16 9.04 10.45
CA ARG A 17 1.00 8.55 11.19
C ARG A 17 -0.13 8.18 10.25
N ILE A 18 -0.86 7.12 10.57
CA ILE A 18 -2.15 6.89 9.91
C ILE A 18 -3.14 7.88 10.50
N LYS A 19 -3.71 8.72 9.65
CA LYS A 19 -4.75 9.69 10.01
C LYS A 19 -6.13 9.07 9.95
N LYS A 20 -6.37 8.25 8.94
CA LYS A 20 -7.67 7.66 8.67
C LYS A 20 -7.53 6.34 7.92
N ALA A 21 -8.40 5.39 8.23
CA ALA A 21 -8.58 4.16 7.46
C ALA A 21 -10.05 3.97 7.11
N ILE A 22 -10.32 3.54 5.87
CA ILE A 22 -11.65 3.23 5.36
C ILE A 22 -11.62 1.82 4.79
N LEU A 23 -12.57 1.00 5.21
CA LEU A 23 -12.77 -0.37 4.75
C LEU A 23 -14.16 -0.49 4.14
N LYS A 24 -14.27 -1.09 2.95
CA LYS A 24 -15.54 -1.39 2.30
C LYS A 24 -15.57 -2.85 1.85
N ASP A 25 -16.65 -3.53 2.17
CA ASP A 25 -16.89 -4.93 1.84
C ASP A 25 -15.70 -5.85 2.23
N PHE A 26 -15.07 -5.55 3.38
CA PHE A 26 -13.93 -6.28 3.89
C PHE A 26 -14.35 -7.22 5.02
N LYS A 27 -14.26 -8.54 4.79
CA LYS A 27 -14.73 -9.58 5.73
C LYS A 27 -16.18 -9.33 6.15
N ASN A 28 -16.43 -9.10 7.42
CA ASN A 28 -17.74 -8.80 7.99
C ASN A 28 -18.06 -7.29 8.05
N VAL A 29 -17.18 -6.44 7.53
CA VAL A 29 -17.35 -4.99 7.52
C VAL A 29 -17.88 -4.54 6.15
N GLY A 30 -19.16 -4.16 6.04
CA GLY A 30 -19.72 -3.58 4.81
C GLY A 30 -19.16 -2.19 4.53
N TYR A 31 -19.12 -1.34 5.56
CA TYR A 31 -18.44 -0.05 5.56
C TYR A 31 -17.93 0.25 6.96
N GLY A 32 -16.67 0.65 7.07
CA GLY A 32 -16.05 1.07 8.33
C GLY A 32 -15.07 2.21 8.09
N GLU A 33 -15.08 3.16 9.01
CA GLU A 33 -14.16 4.29 9.02
C GLU A 33 -13.57 4.46 10.40
N ILE A 34 -12.24 4.59 10.48
CA ILE A 34 -11.52 4.87 11.72
C ILE A 34 -10.68 6.12 11.51
N ILE A 35 -10.87 7.11 12.38
CA ILE A 35 -10.10 8.35 12.41
C ILE A 35 -9.21 8.32 13.65
N PHE A 36 -7.88 8.41 13.47
CA PHE A 36 -6.90 8.22 14.54
C PHE A 36 -6.64 9.48 15.35
N ASN A 37 -6.79 10.65 14.80
CA ASN A 37 -6.43 11.92 15.46
C ASN A 37 -7.65 12.77 15.79
N CYS A 38 -8.60 12.22 16.54
CA CYS A 38 -9.73 13.00 17.01
C CYS A 38 -9.30 13.92 18.16
N GLY A 39 -9.11 15.20 17.88
CA GLY A 39 -9.14 16.26 18.89
C GLY A 39 -7.80 16.73 19.46
N ARG A 40 -6.66 16.29 18.98
CA ARG A 40 -5.40 16.95 19.36
C ARG A 40 -5.20 18.22 18.55
N GLN A 41 -5.09 19.36 19.25
CA GLN A 41 -4.51 20.55 18.68
C GLN A 41 -3.13 20.19 18.12
N PHE A 42 -2.85 20.75 16.95
CA PHE A 42 -1.58 20.62 16.26
C PHE A 42 -0.38 20.83 17.21
N VAL A 43 0.29 19.75 17.60
CA VAL A 43 1.57 19.83 18.29
C VAL A 43 2.62 19.64 17.21
N PRO A 44 3.47 20.65 16.94
CA PRO A 44 4.51 20.53 15.95
C PRO A 44 5.42 19.34 16.29
N TYR A 45 5.63 18.47 15.31
CA TYR A 45 6.58 17.34 15.35
C TYR A 45 6.59 16.57 16.69
N ASN A 46 5.51 15.84 16.95
CA ASN A 46 5.45 14.93 18.09
C ASN A 46 6.03 13.55 17.69
N THR A 47 7.07 13.09 18.40
CA THR A 47 7.71 11.79 18.21
C THR A 47 7.11 10.68 19.08
N GLU A 48 6.18 11.00 19.97
CA GLU A 48 5.53 10.01 20.82
C GLU A 48 4.60 9.09 20.00
N ALA A 49 4.56 7.84 20.39
CA ALA A 49 3.64 6.87 19.79
C ALA A 49 2.18 7.19 20.17
N ASP A 50 1.28 7.07 19.18
CA ASP A 50 -0.14 7.15 19.45
C ASP A 50 -0.69 5.76 19.76
N ILE A 51 -1.48 5.65 20.84
CA ILE A 51 -2.14 4.41 21.22
C ILE A 51 -3.64 4.55 20.97
N LEU A 52 -4.18 3.67 20.12
CA LEU A 52 -5.61 3.57 19.87
C LEU A 52 -6.17 2.29 20.48
N GLY A 53 -7.03 2.41 21.47
CA GLY A 53 -7.80 1.29 22.01
C GLY A 53 -9.05 1.03 21.18
N ILE A 54 -9.21 -0.18 20.65
CA ILE A 54 -10.39 -0.59 19.89
C ILE A 54 -11.25 -1.52 20.74
N TYR A 55 -12.44 -1.06 21.09
CA TYR A 55 -13.40 -1.78 21.91
C TYR A 55 -14.67 -2.05 21.13
N GLY A 56 -15.39 -3.11 21.43
CA GLY A 56 -16.67 -3.44 20.83
C GLY A 56 -17.05 -4.91 21.00
N GLN A 57 -18.27 -5.24 20.67
CA GLN A 57 -18.79 -6.61 20.74
C GLN A 57 -18.04 -7.55 19.80
N ASN A 58 -18.16 -8.86 20.03
CA ASN A 58 -17.64 -9.86 19.10
C ASN A 58 -18.33 -9.69 17.73
N GLY A 59 -17.57 -9.81 16.66
CA GLY A 59 -18.09 -9.59 15.29
C GLY A 59 -18.13 -8.12 14.83
N SER A 60 -17.77 -7.13 15.68
CA SER A 60 -17.81 -5.71 15.32
C SER A 60 -16.70 -5.23 14.35
N GLY A 61 -15.89 -6.13 13.81
CA GLY A 61 -14.87 -5.77 12.83
C GLY A 61 -13.49 -5.42 13.42
N LYS A 62 -13.26 -5.57 14.72
CA LYS A 62 -11.95 -5.29 15.36
C LYS A 62 -10.81 -6.08 14.72
N THR A 63 -10.97 -7.38 14.60
CA THR A 63 -9.99 -8.27 13.96
C THR A 63 -9.81 -7.93 12.48
N SER A 64 -10.89 -7.65 11.78
CA SER A 64 -10.84 -7.23 10.37
C SER A 64 -9.99 -5.99 10.18
N PHE A 65 -10.08 -5.03 11.10
CA PHE A 65 -9.25 -3.83 11.04
C PHE A 65 -7.76 -4.15 11.26
N ILE A 66 -7.41 -4.99 12.22
CA ILE A 66 -6.02 -5.43 12.45
C ILE A 66 -5.46 -6.15 11.22
N GLU A 67 -6.26 -7.04 10.62
CA GLU A 67 -5.86 -7.73 9.38
C GLU A 67 -5.69 -6.76 8.20
N ALA A 68 -6.55 -5.73 8.09
CA ALA A 68 -6.39 -4.69 7.08
C ALA A 68 -5.07 -3.92 7.26
N LEU A 69 -4.65 -3.65 8.50
CA LEU A 69 -3.35 -3.04 8.79
C LEU A 69 -2.18 -4.00 8.47
N SER A 70 -2.32 -5.30 8.74
CA SER A 70 -1.30 -6.29 8.37
C SER A 70 -1.12 -6.39 6.85
N ILE A 71 -2.22 -6.40 6.10
CA ILE A 71 -2.18 -6.35 4.62
C ILE A 71 -1.51 -5.04 4.14
N LEU A 72 -1.87 -3.90 4.74
CA LEU A 72 -1.23 -2.62 4.42
C LEU A 72 0.28 -2.67 4.66
N GLN A 73 0.72 -3.25 5.79
CA GLN A 73 2.13 -3.40 6.13
C GLN A 73 2.86 -4.23 5.07
N ASP A 74 2.32 -5.39 4.69
CA ASP A 74 2.90 -6.25 3.65
C ASP A 74 3.05 -5.48 2.34
N LEU A 75 1.99 -4.81 1.87
CA LEU A 75 1.99 -4.07 0.63
C LEU A 75 3.01 -2.93 0.63
N MET A 76 3.05 -2.12 1.69
CA MET A 76 3.98 -1.00 1.82
C MET A 76 5.43 -1.49 1.97
N ALA A 77 5.66 -2.65 2.61
CA ALA A 77 6.97 -3.29 2.68
C ALA A 77 7.42 -3.89 1.33
N GLY A 78 6.52 -4.00 0.34
CA GLY A 78 6.76 -4.66 -0.94
C GLY A 78 6.65 -6.17 -0.87
N ALA A 79 6.08 -6.71 0.21
CA ALA A 79 5.81 -8.14 0.38
C ALA A 79 4.55 -8.56 -0.40
N ALA A 80 4.37 -9.86 -0.57
CA ALA A 80 3.15 -10.43 -1.11
C ALA A 80 2.10 -10.57 -0.01
N VAL A 81 0.84 -10.26 -0.32
CA VAL A 81 -0.27 -10.54 0.59
C VAL A 81 -0.45 -12.04 0.74
N SER A 82 -0.48 -12.52 1.97
CA SER A 82 -0.63 -13.94 2.26
C SER A 82 -1.98 -14.50 1.76
N GLY A 83 -1.97 -15.72 1.24
CA GLY A 83 -3.19 -16.48 0.93
C GLY A 83 -4.12 -16.71 2.14
N ALA A 84 -3.57 -16.62 3.36
CA ALA A 84 -4.36 -16.68 4.59
C ALA A 84 -5.44 -15.58 4.67
N TYR A 85 -5.28 -14.49 3.91
CA TYR A 85 -6.29 -13.43 3.79
C TYR A 85 -7.29 -13.66 2.64
N ALA A 86 -7.41 -14.86 2.09
CA ALA A 86 -8.34 -15.15 0.99
C ALA A 86 -9.81 -14.88 1.36
N ASP A 87 -10.14 -14.89 2.64
CA ASP A 87 -11.46 -14.52 3.19
C ASP A 87 -11.65 -13.01 3.42
N CYS A 88 -10.70 -12.17 2.97
CA CYS A 88 -10.74 -10.72 3.14
C CYS A 88 -11.88 -10.03 2.37
N VAL A 89 -12.45 -10.68 1.37
CA VAL A 89 -13.59 -10.17 0.60
C VAL A 89 -14.89 -10.62 1.24
N ALA A 90 -15.81 -9.69 1.49
CA ALA A 90 -17.10 -9.98 2.07
C ALA A 90 -17.91 -10.97 1.22
N ILE A 91 -18.70 -11.83 1.88
CA ILE A 91 -19.51 -12.84 1.21
C ILE A 91 -20.48 -12.17 0.20
N GLY A 92 -20.51 -12.71 -1.03
CA GLY A 92 -21.34 -12.18 -2.11
C GLY A 92 -20.74 -10.96 -2.83
N LYS A 93 -19.57 -10.49 -2.43
CA LYS A 93 -18.86 -9.38 -3.09
C LYS A 93 -17.76 -9.89 -3.99
N LYS A 94 -17.43 -9.11 -5.02
CA LYS A 94 -16.35 -9.44 -5.96
C LYS A 94 -14.99 -8.98 -5.46
N PHE A 95 -14.95 -7.90 -4.68
CA PHE A 95 -13.74 -7.29 -4.14
C PHE A 95 -14.06 -6.46 -2.90
N SER A 96 -13.02 -6.20 -2.12
CA SER A 96 -13.02 -5.22 -1.03
C SER A 96 -12.22 -3.99 -1.44
N GLU A 97 -12.59 -2.81 -0.91
CA GLU A 97 -11.84 -1.57 -1.10
C GLU A 97 -11.26 -1.11 0.23
N LEU A 98 -9.98 -0.77 0.23
CA LEU A 98 -9.29 -0.21 1.40
C LEU A 98 -8.64 1.12 1.02
N GLU A 99 -8.77 2.11 1.92
CA GLU A 99 -8.12 3.40 1.78
C GLU A 99 -7.47 3.81 3.10
N PHE A 100 -6.22 4.26 3.02
CA PHE A 100 -5.46 4.76 4.16
C PHE A 100 -4.94 6.16 3.86
N ILE A 101 -5.12 7.06 4.82
CA ILE A 101 -4.63 8.43 4.75
C ILE A 101 -3.55 8.59 5.81
N PHE A 102 -2.42 9.15 5.42
CA PHE A 102 -1.24 9.35 6.25
C PHE A 102 -0.91 10.83 6.36
N ASP A 103 -0.53 11.27 7.55
CA ASP A 103 0.14 12.54 7.78
C ASP A 103 1.64 12.29 7.93
N LEU A 104 2.45 13.01 7.15
CA LEU A 104 3.90 13.01 7.22
C LEU A 104 4.34 14.37 7.77
N GLN A 105 4.82 14.40 9.01
CA GLN A 105 5.24 15.62 9.69
C GLN A 105 6.76 15.74 9.71
N TYR A 106 7.28 16.75 9.06
CA TYR A 106 8.71 17.02 8.97
C TYR A 106 9.17 17.97 10.07
N LYS A 107 10.45 17.87 10.48
CA LYS A 107 11.04 18.72 11.54
C LYS A 107 10.97 20.22 11.24
N ASN A 108 10.96 20.60 9.98
CA ASN A 108 10.82 21.99 9.54
C ASN A 108 9.37 22.53 9.60
N GLY A 109 8.45 21.79 10.18
CA GLY A 109 7.04 22.18 10.32
C GLY A 109 6.18 21.87 9.09
N ILE A 110 6.75 21.32 8.04
CA ILE A 110 6.02 20.90 6.84
C ILE A 110 5.18 19.68 7.17
N ILE A 111 3.94 19.66 6.70
CA ILE A 111 3.05 18.50 6.76
C ILE A 111 2.62 18.16 5.34
N ARG A 112 2.71 16.88 5.00
CA ARG A 112 2.17 16.33 3.77
C ARG A 112 1.13 15.29 4.09
N GLU A 113 0.10 15.20 3.27
CA GLU A 113 -0.90 14.14 3.37
C GLU A 113 -0.74 13.21 2.17
N ALA A 114 -0.54 11.92 2.44
CA ALA A 114 -0.54 10.89 1.44
C ALA A 114 -1.80 10.03 1.57
N THR A 115 -2.37 9.62 0.45
CA THR A 115 -3.47 8.65 0.43
C THR A 115 -3.08 7.48 -0.46
N TYR A 116 -3.20 6.28 0.08
CA TYR A 116 -3.05 5.03 -0.65
C TYR A 116 -4.35 4.24 -0.57
N SER A 117 -4.91 3.88 -1.71
CA SER A 117 -6.08 3.03 -1.79
C SER A 117 -5.86 1.89 -2.78
N PHE A 118 -6.50 0.76 -2.53
CA PHE A 118 -6.40 -0.44 -3.35
C PHE A 118 -7.63 -1.33 -3.18
N CYS A 119 -7.82 -2.22 -4.14
CA CYS A 119 -8.82 -3.27 -4.07
C CYS A 119 -8.17 -4.63 -3.88
N LEU A 120 -8.86 -5.51 -3.16
CA LEU A 120 -8.49 -6.90 -2.98
C LEU A 120 -9.57 -7.79 -3.57
N SER A 121 -9.19 -8.83 -4.29
CA SER A 121 -10.12 -9.89 -4.66
C SER A 121 -9.50 -11.26 -4.42
N ARG A 122 -10.38 -12.27 -4.32
CA ARG A 122 -10.00 -13.66 -4.20
C ARG A 122 -9.93 -14.29 -5.58
N LYS A 123 -8.81 -14.91 -5.92
CA LYS A 123 -8.61 -15.66 -7.16
C LYS A 123 -8.31 -17.11 -6.84
N LYS A 124 -9.07 -18.03 -7.44
CA LYS A 124 -8.80 -19.48 -7.34
C LYS A 124 -7.44 -19.77 -8.00
N LEU A 125 -6.63 -20.57 -7.35
CA LEU A 125 -5.38 -21.07 -7.90
C LEU A 125 -5.68 -22.12 -8.98
N SER A 126 -4.83 -22.20 -10.01
CA SER A 126 -4.82 -23.31 -10.95
C SER A 126 -4.22 -24.55 -10.28
N GLU A 127 -4.45 -25.72 -10.88
CA GLU A 127 -3.87 -27.00 -10.41
C GLU A 127 -2.33 -26.89 -10.33
N ASP A 128 -1.70 -26.29 -11.34
CA ASP A 128 -0.24 -26.07 -11.35
C ASP A 128 0.22 -25.15 -10.21
N GLU A 129 -0.51 -24.07 -9.93
CA GLU A 129 -0.21 -23.15 -8.82
C GLU A 129 -0.38 -23.83 -7.46
N ILE A 130 -1.38 -24.70 -7.30
CA ILE A 130 -1.60 -25.51 -6.09
C ILE A 130 -0.42 -26.48 -5.92
N HIS A 131 -0.06 -27.19 -6.98
CA HIS A 131 1.03 -28.15 -6.94
C HIS A 131 2.38 -27.50 -6.58
N GLU A 132 2.68 -26.36 -7.19
CA GLU A 132 3.90 -25.58 -6.86
C GLU A 132 3.89 -25.07 -5.41
N LYS A 133 2.74 -24.63 -4.92
CA LYS A 133 2.58 -24.13 -3.54
C LYS A 133 2.86 -25.21 -2.49
N TYR A 134 2.45 -26.45 -2.77
CA TYR A 134 2.53 -27.57 -1.82
C TYR A 134 3.61 -28.59 -2.18
N LYS A 135 4.51 -28.28 -3.11
CA LYS A 135 5.56 -29.21 -3.57
C LYS A 135 6.51 -29.72 -2.46
N ASP A 136 6.73 -28.89 -1.44
CA ASP A 136 7.59 -29.20 -0.29
C ASP A 136 6.78 -29.61 0.95
N ALA A 137 5.48 -29.89 0.79
CA ALA A 137 4.64 -30.36 1.89
C ALA A 137 5.01 -31.81 2.28
N PRO A 138 4.84 -32.17 3.56
CA PRO A 138 5.04 -33.56 3.99
C PRO A 138 4.17 -34.54 3.21
N ASP A 139 4.66 -35.80 3.06
CA ASP A 139 3.98 -36.85 2.28
C ASP A 139 2.57 -37.21 2.79
N ASP A 140 2.30 -36.95 4.07
CA ASP A 140 1.00 -37.13 4.73
C ASP A 140 0.07 -35.90 4.67
N PHE A 141 0.50 -34.84 4.00
CA PHE A 141 -0.30 -33.63 3.83
C PHE A 141 -1.32 -33.79 2.70
N GLU A 142 -2.60 -33.67 3.02
CA GLU A 142 -3.66 -33.66 2.02
C GLU A 142 -3.70 -32.33 1.30
N ILE A 143 -3.30 -32.32 0.01
CA ILE A 143 -3.36 -31.15 -0.85
C ILE A 143 -4.84 -30.81 -1.08
N PRO A 144 -5.28 -29.56 -0.79
CA PRO A 144 -6.67 -29.17 -0.98
C PRO A 144 -7.06 -29.14 -2.47
N ASP A 145 -8.26 -29.62 -2.79
CA ASP A 145 -8.82 -29.57 -4.16
C ASP A 145 -8.99 -28.15 -4.67
N GLU A 146 -9.19 -27.20 -3.77
CA GLU A 146 -9.34 -25.78 -4.09
C GLU A 146 -8.52 -24.93 -3.12
N ASP A 147 -7.78 -23.99 -3.68
CA ASP A 147 -7.05 -22.99 -2.91
C ASP A 147 -7.12 -21.64 -3.60
N TYR A 148 -6.87 -20.58 -2.84
CA TYR A 148 -7.07 -19.22 -3.29
C TYR A 148 -5.86 -18.35 -2.94
N LYS A 149 -5.61 -17.37 -3.80
CA LYS A 149 -4.72 -16.23 -3.51
C LYS A 149 -5.50 -14.93 -3.48
N VAL A 150 -4.97 -13.98 -2.74
CA VAL A 150 -5.44 -12.60 -2.76
C VAL A 150 -4.72 -11.88 -3.89
N VAL A 151 -5.44 -11.14 -4.72
CA VAL A 151 -4.84 -10.27 -5.73
C VAL A 151 -5.13 -8.81 -5.40
N VAL A 152 -4.12 -7.97 -5.62
CA VAL A 152 -4.15 -6.52 -5.39
C VAL A 152 -4.32 -5.82 -6.73
N PHE A 153 -5.27 -4.90 -6.82
CA PHE A 153 -5.55 -4.18 -8.06
C PHE A 153 -6.19 -2.81 -7.79
N ASN A 154 -6.40 -2.00 -8.82
CA ASN A 154 -6.96 -0.65 -8.71
C ASN A 154 -6.25 0.20 -7.65
N GLU A 155 -4.91 0.07 -7.60
CA GLU A 155 -4.11 0.87 -6.69
C GLU A 155 -4.11 2.33 -7.13
N ARG A 156 -4.30 3.22 -6.16
CA ARG A 156 -4.24 4.66 -6.36
C ARG A 156 -3.40 5.30 -5.28
N PHE A 157 -2.54 6.20 -5.68
CA PHE A 157 -1.72 7.01 -4.79
C PHE A 157 -1.90 8.48 -5.10
N SER A 158 -2.13 9.28 -4.06
CA SER A 158 -2.31 10.72 -4.18
C SER A 158 -1.64 11.46 -3.03
N LEU A 159 -1.26 12.72 -3.29
CA LEU A 159 -0.59 13.59 -2.35
C LEU A 159 -1.30 14.94 -2.27
N ILE A 160 -1.29 15.54 -1.07
CA ILE A 160 -1.51 16.97 -0.88
C ILE A 160 -0.14 17.58 -0.58
N TRP A 161 0.31 18.44 -1.49
CA TRP A 161 1.57 19.16 -1.36
C TRP A 161 1.42 20.32 -0.38
N GLU A 162 2.54 20.76 0.17
CA GLU A 162 2.62 22.03 0.88
C GLU A 162 1.95 23.14 0.08
N ASN A 163 1.08 23.90 0.73
CA ASN A 163 0.34 25.01 0.11
C ASN A 163 -0.66 24.62 -1.00
N ALA A 164 -0.86 23.33 -1.26
CA ALA A 164 -1.90 22.90 -2.18
C ALA A 164 -3.20 22.63 -1.42
N SER A 165 -4.27 23.28 -1.83
CA SER A 165 -5.61 23.03 -1.29
C SER A 165 -6.27 21.78 -1.86
N LYS A 166 -5.64 21.14 -2.87
CA LYS A 166 -6.23 19.99 -3.59
C LYS A 166 -5.30 18.79 -3.62
N ARG A 167 -5.90 17.63 -3.35
CA ARG A 167 -5.26 16.30 -3.52
C ARG A 167 -4.96 16.07 -4.99
N GLN A 168 -3.72 15.72 -5.29
CA GLN A 168 -3.26 15.38 -6.64
C GLN A 168 -3.05 13.88 -6.74
N VAL A 169 -3.70 13.25 -7.72
CA VAL A 169 -3.47 11.85 -8.05
C VAL A 169 -2.13 11.73 -8.77
N ILE A 170 -1.28 10.88 -8.26
CA ILE A 170 0.06 10.61 -8.80
C ILE A 170 0.04 9.34 -9.66
N ILE A 171 -0.61 8.28 -9.15
CA ILE A 171 -0.78 7.01 -9.83
C ILE A 171 -2.22 6.54 -9.63
N ASP A 172 -2.83 6.01 -10.68
CA ASP A 172 -4.13 5.36 -10.64
C ASP A 172 -4.14 4.17 -11.62
N THR A 173 -3.92 2.97 -11.09
CA THR A 173 -3.83 1.76 -11.91
C THR A 173 -5.18 1.27 -12.44
N SER A 174 -6.30 1.88 -11.98
CA SER A 174 -7.64 1.63 -12.51
C SER A 174 -7.92 2.40 -13.80
N SER A 175 -7.11 3.42 -14.09
CA SER A 175 -7.27 4.25 -15.29
C SER A 175 -7.09 3.40 -16.55
N LYS A 176 -8.03 3.56 -17.51
CA LYS A 176 -7.92 2.98 -18.85
C LYS A 176 -6.93 3.75 -19.74
N GLU A 177 -6.58 4.96 -19.35
CA GLU A 177 -5.56 5.74 -20.01
C GLU A 177 -4.19 5.17 -19.65
N SER A 178 -3.55 4.53 -20.59
CA SER A 178 -2.18 4.09 -20.43
C SER A 178 -1.20 5.25 -20.62
N PRO A 179 -0.22 5.29 -19.79
CA PRO A 179 -0.05 4.55 -18.56
C PRO A 179 -0.76 5.28 -17.42
N PHE A 180 -1.37 4.57 -16.55
CA PHE A 180 -2.03 4.90 -15.28
C PHE A 180 -1.40 6.04 -14.45
N ILE A 181 -0.53 6.83 -15.05
CA ILE A 181 0.08 8.05 -14.50
C ILE A 181 -0.50 9.24 -15.26
N PRO A 182 -1.09 10.24 -14.59
CA PRO A 182 -1.59 11.45 -15.24
C PRO A 182 -0.53 12.08 -16.15
N THR A 183 -0.93 12.52 -17.33
CA THR A 183 -0.01 13.05 -18.37
C THR A 183 0.93 14.13 -17.83
N THR A 184 0.42 14.97 -16.90
CA THR A 184 1.19 16.03 -16.23
C THR A 184 2.30 15.50 -15.33
N LYS A 185 2.20 14.26 -14.85
CA LYS A 185 3.15 13.61 -13.94
C LYS A 185 4.06 12.59 -14.61
N ARG A 186 3.75 12.20 -15.86
CA ARG A 186 4.53 11.18 -16.60
C ARG A 186 6.01 11.51 -16.67
N LYS A 187 6.34 12.75 -17.01
CA LYS A 187 7.72 13.18 -17.18
C LYS A 187 8.50 13.13 -15.86
N GLU A 188 7.86 13.47 -14.77
CA GLU A 188 8.44 13.41 -13.43
C GLU A 188 8.68 11.98 -12.95
N ILE A 189 7.72 11.07 -13.22
CA ILE A 189 7.68 9.73 -12.61
C ILE A 189 8.32 8.69 -13.52
N ALA A 190 8.06 8.72 -14.82
CA ALA A 190 8.43 7.69 -15.77
C ALA A 190 9.47 8.13 -16.80
N GLY A 191 9.87 9.41 -16.79
CA GLY A 191 10.65 9.95 -17.90
C GLY A 191 9.88 9.96 -19.23
N SER A 192 10.55 10.26 -20.33
CA SER A 192 9.94 10.39 -21.66
C SER A 192 10.08 9.13 -22.55
N GLY A 193 10.66 8.06 -22.04
CA GLY A 193 11.01 6.88 -22.82
C GLY A 193 9.87 5.86 -23.01
N LYS A 194 9.61 5.45 -24.26
CA LYS A 194 8.63 4.37 -24.57
C LYS A 194 8.99 3.05 -23.84
N LYS A 195 10.26 2.72 -23.66
CA LYS A 195 10.73 1.51 -22.98
C LYS A 195 10.28 1.49 -21.50
N THR A 196 10.33 2.63 -20.84
CA THR A 196 9.90 2.76 -19.44
C THR A 196 8.41 2.47 -19.30
N LEU A 197 7.58 2.91 -20.26
CA LEU A 197 6.13 2.68 -20.20
C LEU A 197 5.77 1.20 -20.35
N VAL A 198 6.44 0.49 -21.26
CA VAL A 198 6.24 -0.98 -21.42
C VAL A 198 6.69 -1.70 -20.15
N SER A 199 7.81 -1.31 -19.57
CA SER A 199 8.31 -1.89 -18.32
C SER A 199 7.31 -1.67 -17.16
N LEU A 200 6.65 -0.53 -17.09
CA LEU A 200 5.62 -0.26 -16.07
C LEU A 200 4.42 -1.19 -16.20
N GLU A 201 3.91 -1.42 -17.41
CA GLU A 201 2.78 -2.34 -17.63
C GLU A 201 3.14 -3.78 -17.27
N VAL A 202 4.34 -4.25 -17.66
CA VAL A 202 4.83 -5.59 -17.30
C VAL A 202 4.94 -5.74 -15.79
N ASN A 203 5.52 -4.74 -15.10
CA ASN A 203 5.67 -4.79 -13.65
C ASN A 203 4.33 -4.70 -12.90
N LYS A 204 3.35 -3.95 -13.43
CA LYS A 204 1.99 -3.93 -12.90
C LYS A 204 1.35 -5.32 -12.99
N GLN A 205 1.50 -6.00 -14.13
CA GLN A 205 0.98 -7.35 -14.31
C GLN A 205 1.66 -8.34 -13.35
N LEU A 206 2.99 -8.27 -13.21
CA LEU A 206 3.75 -9.11 -12.27
C LEU A 206 3.34 -8.85 -10.81
N ALA A 207 3.09 -7.61 -10.43
CA ALA A 207 2.62 -7.26 -9.09
C ALA A 207 1.26 -7.92 -8.81
N TYR A 208 0.32 -7.81 -9.76
CA TYR A 208 -0.99 -8.45 -9.68
C TYR A 208 -0.88 -9.98 -9.51
N GLU A 209 -0.07 -10.65 -10.34
CA GLU A 209 0.10 -12.10 -10.29
C GLU A 209 0.76 -12.58 -8.99
N LYS A 210 1.67 -11.78 -8.44
CA LYS A 210 2.40 -12.08 -7.20
C LYS A 210 1.74 -11.52 -5.94
N SER A 211 0.51 -11.04 -6.02
CA SER A 211 -0.23 -10.49 -4.87
C SER A 211 0.52 -9.37 -4.14
N ARG A 212 1.20 -8.49 -4.90
CA ARG A 212 2.01 -7.40 -4.36
C ARG A 212 1.48 -6.04 -4.79
N SER A 213 1.86 -5.00 -4.06
CA SER A 213 1.64 -3.64 -4.50
C SER A 213 2.58 -3.28 -5.66
N PHE A 214 2.02 -2.88 -6.78
CA PHE A 214 2.77 -2.30 -7.88
C PHE A 214 3.42 -0.97 -7.48
N ILE A 215 2.69 -0.11 -6.75
CA ILE A 215 3.17 1.21 -6.35
C ILE A 215 4.42 1.10 -5.47
N PHE A 216 4.40 0.25 -4.45
CA PHE A 216 5.56 0.07 -3.57
C PHE A 216 6.67 -0.81 -4.19
N MET A 217 6.37 -1.59 -5.23
CA MET A 217 7.41 -2.26 -6.02
C MET A 217 8.18 -1.30 -6.93
N MET A 218 7.59 -0.21 -7.39
CA MET A 218 8.23 0.75 -8.31
C MET A 218 9.56 1.28 -7.76
N GLU A 219 9.65 1.48 -6.45
CA GLU A 219 10.87 1.96 -5.79
C GLU A 219 12.01 0.93 -5.85
N THR A 220 11.68 -0.37 -5.65
CA THR A 220 12.68 -1.45 -5.65
C THR A 220 13.22 -1.77 -7.02
N LEU A 221 12.44 -1.54 -8.07
CA LEU A 221 12.79 -1.92 -9.44
C LEU A 221 13.74 -0.92 -10.12
N GLN A 222 14.11 0.17 -9.43
CA GLN A 222 14.99 1.23 -9.97
C GLN A 222 14.56 1.71 -11.38
N LEU A 223 13.27 1.59 -11.70
CA LEU A 223 12.71 1.93 -13.02
C LEU A 223 12.96 3.40 -13.41
N PHE A 224 13.50 4.18 -12.48
CA PHE A 224 13.63 5.62 -12.54
C PHE A 224 15.03 6.12 -12.17
N ALA A 225 16.03 5.24 -12.19
CA ALA A 225 17.37 5.50 -11.65
C ALA A 225 18.22 6.51 -12.44
N GLU A 226 17.76 7.00 -13.59
CA GLU A 226 18.58 7.89 -14.44
C GLU A 226 18.42 9.40 -14.16
N ASN A 227 17.53 9.79 -13.26
CA ASN A 227 17.42 11.19 -12.85
C ASN A 227 17.90 11.37 -11.41
N ASP A 228 18.99 12.12 -11.23
CA ASP A 228 19.58 12.53 -9.94
C ASP A 228 18.61 13.33 -9.04
N ASN A 229 17.48 13.73 -9.56
CA ASN A 229 16.38 14.32 -8.79
C ASN A 229 15.37 13.22 -8.42
N LYS A 230 15.59 12.59 -7.26
CA LYS A 230 14.56 11.78 -6.60
C LYS A 230 13.32 12.65 -6.48
N THR A 231 12.29 12.36 -7.28
CA THR A 231 11.06 13.12 -7.20
C THR A 231 10.49 12.98 -5.78
N LEU A 232 9.87 14.01 -5.27
CA LEU A 232 9.25 14.01 -3.94
C LEU A 232 8.29 12.81 -3.74
N PHE A 233 7.67 12.33 -4.81
CA PHE A 233 6.87 11.12 -4.81
C PHE A 233 7.66 9.89 -4.31
N PHE A 234 8.85 9.64 -4.84
CA PHE A 234 9.68 8.51 -4.39
C PHE A 234 10.17 8.67 -2.97
N GLN A 235 10.49 9.89 -2.57
CA GLN A 235 10.83 10.18 -1.20
C GLN A 235 9.69 9.76 -0.26
N VAL A 236 8.46 10.16 -0.55
CA VAL A 236 7.28 9.77 0.24
C VAL A 236 7.06 8.26 0.25
N LEU A 237 7.26 7.56 -0.88
CA LEU A 237 7.15 6.09 -0.89
C LEU A 237 8.20 5.41 0.01
N VAL A 238 9.44 5.90 0.00
CA VAL A 238 10.51 5.40 0.89
C VAL A 238 10.14 5.63 2.35
N GLU A 239 9.68 6.82 2.69
CA GLU A 239 9.26 7.19 4.04
C GLU A 239 8.11 6.32 4.56
N LEU A 240 7.09 6.10 3.73
CA LEU A 240 5.97 5.20 4.04
C LEU A 240 6.42 3.75 4.21
N ARG A 241 7.34 3.26 3.38
CA ARG A 241 7.90 1.92 3.51
C ARG A 241 8.69 1.76 4.82
N LEU A 242 9.49 2.75 5.19
CA LEU A 242 10.21 2.75 6.46
C LEU A 242 9.26 2.74 7.65
N PHE A 243 8.18 3.51 7.57
CA PHE A 243 7.11 3.50 8.56
C PHE A 243 6.49 2.11 8.68
N ALA A 244 6.11 1.46 7.58
CA ALA A 244 5.51 0.14 7.60
C ALA A 244 6.42 -0.92 8.24
N ARG A 245 7.73 -0.87 7.95
CA ARG A 245 8.69 -1.87 8.45
C ARG A 245 9.05 -1.71 9.91
N ASN A 246 9.05 -0.48 10.42
CA ASN A 246 9.62 -0.19 11.73
C ASN A 246 8.59 0.21 12.79
N TYR A 247 7.40 0.68 12.38
CA TYR A 247 6.49 1.37 13.28
C TYR A 247 5.02 0.95 13.15
N LEU A 248 4.63 0.17 12.15
CA LEU A 248 3.22 -0.17 11.97
C LEU A 248 2.77 -1.29 12.91
N PHE A 249 3.69 -2.13 13.38
CA PHE A 249 3.52 -3.11 14.49
C PHE A 249 4.82 -3.29 15.26
#